data_3640f6d21745688202e500bc71450657
#
_entry.id   3640f6d21745688202e500bc71450657
#
_cell.length_a   1.000
_cell.length_b   1.000
_cell.length_c   1.000
_cell.angle_alpha   90.00
_cell.angle_beta   90.00
_cell.angle_gamma   90.00
#
_symmetry.space_group_name_H-M   'P 1'
#
loop_
_entity.id
_entity.type
_entity.pdbx_description
1 polymer ?
#
loop_
_entity_poly.entity_id
_entity_poly.type
_entity_poly.pdbx_seq_one_letter_code
_entity_poly.pdbx_strand_id
1 'polypeptide(L)'
;MALVVQKYGGSSVSDIEAMRRVARRVVATREAGNTVVVVVSAMGDTTDDLLDMAGALTGHAPAREMDILLSAGERISMALLAMAVGELGVPARAYTGAQAGVLTDSKYGRASIVGVIPERIARAVQMGAVAIVAGFQGVNEVEDVTTLGRGGSDTTAVALAAALNADVCEIYTDVDGLFTADPRIVPTAKRIESLSSEETLELAAHGAKILHLRAV
;
A
#
# COMPACT_ATOMS: atom_id res chain seq x y z
N MET A 1 -4.75 2.46 23.13
CA MET A 1 -5.24 2.84 21.79
C MET A 1 -4.00 2.89 20.90
N ALA A 2 -3.84 1.90 20.03
CA ALA A 2 -2.68 1.81 19.16
C ALA A 2 -2.98 2.47 17.81
N LEU A 3 -1.96 3.04 17.17
CA LEU A 3 -1.99 3.47 15.78
C LEU A 3 -1.55 2.29 14.91
N VAL A 4 -2.47 1.78 14.09
CA VAL A 4 -2.25 0.63 13.20
C VAL A 4 -2.28 1.10 11.74
N VAL A 5 -1.21 0.82 11.00
CA VAL A 5 -1.19 0.97 9.55
C VAL A 5 -1.48 -0.38 8.92
N GLN A 6 -2.51 -0.47 8.07
CA GLN A 6 -2.90 -1.70 7.40
C GLN A 6 -2.71 -1.56 5.89
N LYS A 7 -1.90 -2.43 5.28
CA LYS A 7 -1.73 -2.47 3.82
C LYS A 7 -2.51 -3.63 3.23
N TYR A 8 -3.28 -3.36 2.19
CA TYR A 8 -4.00 -4.37 1.42
C TYR A 8 -3.51 -4.41 -0.02
N GLY A 9 -3.04 -5.59 -0.46
CA GLY A 9 -2.60 -5.85 -1.82
C GLY A 9 -3.75 -5.93 -2.84
N GLY A 10 -3.44 -5.94 -4.13
CA GLY A 10 -4.44 -5.99 -5.21
C GLY A 10 -5.38 -7.19 -5.11
N SER A 11 -4.88 -8.37 -4.76
CA SER A 11 -5.69 -9.56 -4.52
C SER A 11 -6.69 -9.40 -3.37
N SER A 12 -6.30 -8.63 -2.33
CA SER A 12 -7.18 -8.34 -1.17
C SER A 12 -8.33 -7.39 -1.51
N VAL A 13 -8.20 -6.59 -2.56
CA VAL A 13 -9.18 -5.60 -3.03
C VAL A 13 -9.61 -5.84 -4.48
N SER A 14 -9.54 -7.10 -4.95
CA SER A 14 -9.72 -7.50 -6.35
C SER A 14 -11.10 -7.17 -6.93
N ASP A 15 -12.13 -7.16 -6.10
CA ASP A 15 -13.51 -6.94 -6.49
C ASP A 15 -14.32 -6.27 -5.37
N ILE A 16 -15.58 -5.95 -5.64
CA ILE A 16 -16.45 -5.26 -4.68
C ILE A 16 -16.67 -6.08 -3.40
N GLU A 17 -16.78 -7.41 -3.49
CA GLU A 17 -16.97 -8.25 -2.30
C GLU A 17 -15.67 -8.34 -1.47
N ALA A 18 -14.51 -8.40 -2.10
CA ALA A 18 -13.21 -8.29 -1.44
C ALA A 18 -13.09 -6.94 -0.73
N MET A 19 -13.46 -5.86 -1.41
CA MET A 19 -13.48 -4.50 -0.85
C MET A 19 -14.37 -4.40 0.40
N ARG A 20 -15.56 -5.01 0.37
CA ARG A 20 -16.46 -5.09 1.54
C ARG A 20 -15.86 -5.90 2.69
N ARG A 21 -15.13 -6.99 2.40
CA ARG A 21 -14.42 -7.77 3.44
C ARG A 21 -13.34 -6.93 4.10
N VAL A 22 -12.56 -6.21 3.31
CA VAL A 22 -11.53 -5.28 3.83
C VAL A 22 -12.17 -4.18 4.67
N ALA A 23 -13.25 -3.54 4.21
CA ALA A 23 -13.96 -2.51 4.95
C ALA A 23 -14.42 -3.01 6.33
N ARG A 24 -15.01 -4.21 6.41
CA ARG A 24 -15.40 -4.83 7.70
C ARG A 24 -14.22 -5.06 8.62
N ARG A 25 -13.07 -5.50 8.10
CA ARG A 25 -11.85 -5.67 8.89
C ARG A 25 -11.32 -4.35 9.44
N VAL A 26 -11.27 -3.32 8.61
CA VAL A 26 -10.85 -1.96 9.00
C VAL A 26 -11.75 -1.43 10.12
N VAL A 27 -13.07 -1.57 9.97
CA VAL A 27 -14.06 -1.17 10.98
C VAL A 27 -13.87 -1.94 12.29
N ALA A 28 -13.71 -3.26 12.23
CA ALA A 28 -13.48 -4.10 13.40
C ALA A 28 -12.20 -3.68 14.16
N THR A 29 -11.10 -3.37 13.44
CA THR A 29 -9.87 -2.84 14.07
C THR A 29 -10.11 -1.50 14.74
N ARG A 30 -10.91 -0.63 14.13
CA ARG A 30 -11.28 0.68 14.70
C ARG A 30 -12.18 0.53 15.94
N GLU A 31 -13.16 -0.37 15.89
CA GLU A 31 -14.08 -0.66 17.01
C GLU A 31 -13.37 -1.31 18.19
N ALA A 32 -12.28 -2.03 17.96
CA ALA A 32 -11.39 -2.54 19.01
C ALA A 32 -10.61 -1.42 19.74
N GLY A 33 -10.88 -0.14 19.43
CA GLY A 33 -10.30 1.02 20.10
C GLY A 33 -8.99 1.51 19.47
N ASN A 34 -8.65 1.07 18.26
CA ASN A 34 -7.43 1.51 17.58
C ASN A 34 -7.67 2.69 16.63
N THR A 35 -6.63 3.44 16.36
CA THR A 35 -6.56 4.41 15.26
C THR A 35 -6.05 3.68 14.03
N VAL A 36 -6.71 3.87 12.86
CA VAL A 36 -6.39 3.09 11.67
C VAL A 36 -6.04 4.00 10.50
N VAL A 37 -4.91 3.70 9.86
CA VAL A 37 -4.51 4.20 8.54
C VAL A 37 -4.42 3.01 7.60
N VAL A 38 -4.99 3.14 6.41
CA VAL A 38 -5.01 2.07 5.41
C VAL A 38 -4.23 2.48 4.18
N VAL A 39 -3.42 1.59 3.63
CA VAL A 39 -2.76 1.75 2.34
C VAL A 39 -3.28 0.68 1.39
N VAL A 40 -3.74 1.08 0.22
CA VAL A 40 -4.31 0.16 -0.78
C VAL A 40 -3.49 0.14 -2.07
N SER A 41 -3.42 -1.04 -2.68
CA SER A 41 -2.96 -1.22 -4.07
C SER A 41 -4.13 -1.05 -5.05
N ALA A 42 -3.84 -1.01 -6.34
CA ALA A 42 -4.85 -1.11 -7.40
C ALA A 42 -5.65 -2.43 -7.27
N MET A 43 -6.89 -2.44 -7.74
CA MET A 43 -7.78 -3.61 -7.69
C MET A 43 -7.32 -4.68 -8.68
N GLY A 44 -7.14 -5.94 -8.21
CA GLY A 44 -6.84 -7.08 -9.06
C GLY A 44 -5.75 -6.80 -10.09
N ASP A 45 -6.09 -6.94 -11.35
CA ASP A 45 -5.18 -6.78 -12.50
C ASP A 45 -5.22 -5.37 -13.12
N THR A 46 -5.85 -4.39 -12.47
CA THR A 46 -6.03 -3.02 -13.02
C THR A 46 -4.70 -2.39 -13.49
N THR A 47 -3.59 -2.64 -12.80
CA THR A 47 -2.29 -2.10 -13.21
C THR A 47 -1.85 -2.69 -14.55
N ASP A 48 -2.05 -3.99 -14.75
CA ASP A 48 -1.69 -4.68 -16.00
C ASP A 48 -2.62 -4.23 -17.13
N ASP A 49 -3.93 -4.06 -16.89
CA ASP A 49 -4.88 -3.51 -17.86
C ASP A 49 -4.47 -2.09 -18.33
N LEU A 50 -4.00 -1.24 -17.41
CA LEU A 50 -3.54 0.11 -17.73
C LEU A 50 -2.24 0.07 -18.55
N LEU A 51 -1.32 -0.86 -18.25
CA LEU A 51 -0.11 -1.08 -19.02
C LEU A 51 -0.45 -1.55 -20.44
N ASP A 52 -1.38 -2.49 -20.58
CA ASP A 52 -1.85 -3.01 -21.87
C ASP A 52 -2.51 -1.92 -22.70
N MET A 53 -3.35 -1.07 -22.11
CA MET A 53 -3.94 0.09 -22.80
C MET A 53 -2.89 1.05 -23.33
N ALA A 54 -1.87 1.37 -22.53
CA ALA A 54 -0.78 2.23 -22.99
C ALA A 54 0.03 1.58 -24.10
N GLY A 55 0.35 0.28 -23.97
CA GLY A 55 1.07 -0.49 -24.99
C GLY A 55 0.34 -0.60 -26.32
N ALA A 56 -1.01 -0.73 -26.26
CA ALA A 56 -1.84 -0.73 -27.48
C ALA A 56 -1.88 0.64 -28.19
N LEU A 57 -1.73 1.72 -27.42
CA LEU A 57 -1.74 3.09 -27.95
C LEU A 57 -0.39 3.49 -28.56
N THR A 58 0.73 3.14 -27.91
CA THR A 58 2.07 3.57 -28.34
C THR A 58 3.17 2.60 -27.90
N GLY A 59 4.16 2.40 -28.76
CA GLY A 59 5.37 1.64 -28.40
C GLY A 59 6.35 2.41 -27.50
N HIS A 60 6.15 3.71 -27.28
CA HIS A 60 7.05 4.59 -26.53
C HIS A 60 6.28 5.57 -25.66
N ALA A 61 5.61 5.04 -24.63
CA ALA A 61 4.91 5.87 -23.66
C ALA A 61 5.93 6.67 -22.81
N PRO A 62 5.80 8.01 -22.68
CA PRO A 62 6.65 8.79 -21.78
C PRO A 62 6.47 8.33 -20.34
N ALA A 63 7.57 8.15 -19.60
CA ALA A 63 7.54 7.62 -18.24
C ALA A 63 6.70 8.48 -17.27
N ARG A 64 6.72 9.79 -17.43
CA ARG A 64 5.89 10.72 -16.66
C ARG A 64 4.39 10.45 -16.86
N GLU A 65 3.95 10.25 -18.10
CA GLU A 65 2.55 9.98 -18.41
C GLU A 65 2.11 8.58 -17.96
N MET A 66 3.06 7.62 -18.00
CA MET A 66 2.83 6.29 -17.42
C MET A 66 2.59 6.35 -15.92
N ASP A 67 3.35 7.16 -15.17
CA ASP A 67 3.15 7.32 -13.73
C ASP A 67 1.77 7.91 -13.40
N ILE A 68 1.32 8.90 -14.19
CA ILE A 68 -0.03 9.45 -14.07
C ILE A 68 -1.08 8.37 -14.33
N LEU A 69 -0.94 7.62 -15.42
CA LEU A 69 -1.87 6.57 -15.82
C LEU A 69 -1.96 5.49 -14.73
N LEU A 70 -0.81 4.91 -14.35
CA LEU A 70 -0.77 3.81 -13.38
C LEU A 70 -1.29 4.23 -12.00
N SER A 71 -1.03 5.48 -11.58
CA SER A 71 -1.54 5.99 -10.29
C SER A 71 -3.07 6.01 -10.19
N ALA A 72 -3.79 5.91 -11.31
CA ALA A 72 -5.25 5.89 -11.31
C ALA A 72 -5.83 4.63 -10.64
N GLY A 73 -5.13 3.49 -10.73
CA GLY A 73 -5.58 2.23 -10.13
C GLY A 73 -5.78 2.34 -8.62
N GLU A 74 -4.79 2.82 -7.90
CA GLU A 74 -4.88 3.01 -6.44
C GLU A 74 -5.87 4.11 -6.05
N ARG A 75 -6.06 5.13 -6.90
CA ARG A 75 -7.06 6.18 -6.65
C ARG A 75 -8.48 5.63 -6.72
N ILE A 76 -8.75 4.69 -7.60
CA ILE A 76 -10.03 3.97 -7.65
C ILE A 76 -10.21 3.18 -6.34
N SER A 77 -9.23 2.35 -5.97
CA SER A 77 -9.29 1.52 -4.78
C SER A 77 -9.51 2.32 -3.49
N MET A 78 -8.75 3.40 -3.29
CA MET A 78 -8.87 4.23 -2.08
C MET A 78 -10.25 4.88 -1.95
N ALA A 79 -10.82 5.33 -3.08
CA ALA A 79 -12.13 5.98 -3.09
C ALA A 79 -13.25 4.98 -2.77
N LEU A 80 -13.22 3.81 -3.42
CA LEU A 80 -14.20 2.74 -3.19
C LEU A 80 -14.13 2.21 -1.75
N LEU A 81 -12.93 2.01 -1.21
CA LEU A 81 -12.79 1.56 0.17
C LEU A 81 -13.29 2.62 1.16
N ALA A 82 -13.04 3.92 0.91
CA ALA A 82 -13.55 4.98 1.76
C ALA A 82 -15.09 5.00 1.78
N MET A 83 -15.74 4.78 0.63
CA MET A 83 -17.19 4.64 0.54
C MET A 83 -17.67 3.40 1.33
N ALA A 84 -17.00 2.26 1.16
CA ALA A 84 -17.38 1.01 1.83
C ALA A 84 -17.23 1.08 3.37
N VAL A 85 -16.19 1.76 3.87
CA VAL A 85 -16.02 2.02 5.32
C VAL A 85 -17.07 3.00 5.82
N GLY A 86 -17.38 4.06 5.05
CA GLY A 86 -18.41 5.03 5.36
C GLY A 86 -19.81 4.41 5.45
N GLU A 87 -20.14 3.46 4.58
CA GLU A 87 -21.41 2.70 4.61
C GLU A 87 -21.58 1.90 5.91
N LEU A 88 -20.48 1.48 6.54
CA LEU A 88 -20.49 0.82 7.83
C LEU A 88 -20.54 1.80 9.04
N GLY A 89 -20.76 3.09 8.78
CA GLY A 89 -20.95 4.11 9.82
C GLY A 89 -19.65 4.69 10.41
N VAL A 90 -18.48 4.34 9.85
CA VAL A 90 -17.19 4.86 10.31
C VAL A 90 -16.72 5.97 9.37
N PRO A 91 -16.41 7.19 9.87
CA PRO A 91 -15.86 8.24 9.02
C PRO A 91 -14.55 7.80 8.37
N ALA A 92 -14.47 7.92 7.04
CA ALA A 92 -13.30 7.57 6.26
C ALA A 92 -12.96 8.66 5.26
N ARG A 93 -11.68 8.85 4.97
CA ARG A 93 -11.18 9.83 4.01
C ARG A 93 -10.08 9.24 3.15
N ALA A 94 -10.22 9.37 1.84
CA ALA A 94 -9.25 8.93 0.84
C ALA A 94 -8.21 10.02 0.55
N TYR A 95 -6.95 9.60 0.35
CA TYR A 95 -5.82 10.48 0.08
C TYR A 95 -4.92 9.87 -1.01
N THR A 96 -4.54 10.67 -2.00
CA THR A 96 -3.45 10.30 -2.91
C THR A 96 -2.11 10.29 -2.17
N GLY A 97 -1.07 9.69 -2.77
CA GLY A 97 0.28 9.73 -2.18
C GLY A 97 0.76 11.17 -1.91
N ALA A 98 0.54 12.09 -2.86
CA ALA A 98 0.84 13.51 -2.68
C ALA A 98 0.07 14.13 -1.49
N GLN A 99 -1.23 13.85 -1.38
CA GLN A 99 -2.05 14.34 -0.28
C GLN A 99 -1.67 13.71 1.07
N ALA A 100 -1.12 12.51 1.06
CA ALA A 100 -0.58 11.83 2.23
C ALA A 100 0.83 12.34 2.61
N GLY A 101 1.42 13.21 1.78
CA GLY A 101 2.73 13.79 2.01
C GLY A 101 3.89 12.87 1.62
N VAL A 102 3.68 11.91 0.73
CA VAL A 102 4.74 11.04 0.21
C VAL A 102 5.55 11.80 -0.84
N LEU A 103 6.77 12.19 -0.47
CA LEU A 103 7.71 12.92 -1.34
C LEU A 103 8.70 11.94 -1.96
N THR A 104 8.99 12.12 -3.25
CA THR A 104 9.84 11.22 -4.03
C THR A 104 10.92 11.97 -4.81
N ASP A 105 11.92 11.23 -5.28
CA ASP A 105 12.79 11.70 -6.36
C ASP A 105 12.04 11.69 -7.71
N SER A 106 12.69 12.23 -8.77
CA SER A 106 12.11 12.38 -10.11
C SER A 106 12.40 11.21 -11.06
N LYS A 107 12.61 9.99 -10.51
CA LYS A 107 12.84 8.79 -11.31
C LYS A 107 11.52 8.11 -11.67
N TYR A 108 10.83 8.63 -12.67
CA TYR A 108 9.54 8.07 -13.10
C TYR A 108 9.56 6.55 -13.29
N GLY A 109 8.49 5.86 -12.86
CA GLY A 109 8.31 4.41 -12.92
C GLY A 109 9.05 3.63 -11.81
N ARG A 110 10.00 4.26 -11.12
CA ARG A 110 10.80 3.64 -10.05
C ARG A 110 11.32 4.64 -9.03
N ALA A 111 10.51 5.63 -8.70
CA ALA A 111 10.87 6.67 -7.76
C ALA A 111 11.21 6.08 -6.36
N SER A 112 12.06 6.78 -5.65
CA SER A 112 12.39 6.49 -4.24
C SER A 112 11.72 7.52 -3.35
N ILE A 113 11.17 7.10 -2.21
CA ILE A 113 10.67 8.01 -1.19
C ILE A 113 11.86 8.75 -0.59
N VAL A 114 11.83 10.08 -0.64
CA VAL A 114 12.85 10.95 -0.05
C VAL A 114 12.39 11.58 1.27
N GLY A 115 11.10 11.52 1.56
CA GLY A 115 10.51 12.01 2.79
C GLY A 115 9.01 11.74 2.86
N VAL A 116 8.46 11.79 4.07
CA VAL A 116 7.01 11.71 4.30
C VAL A 116 6.62 12.79 5.30
N ILE A 117 5.64 13.63 4.92
CA ILE A 117 5.09 14.70 5.76
C ILE A 117 3.57 14.44 5.92
N PRO A 118 3.16 13.56 6.85
CA PRO A 118 1.81 13.01 6.90
C PRO A 118 0.81 13.88 7.67
N GLU A 119 0.93 15.20 7.63
CA GLU A 119 0.11 16.14 8.43
C GLU A 119 -1.41 15.97 8.20
N ARG A 120 -1.81 15.74 6.92
CA ARG A 120 -3.23 15.56 6.58
C ARG A 120 -3.76 14.23 7.10
N ILE A 121 -2.93 13.19 7.11
CA ILE A 121 -3.25 11.87 7.65
C ILE A 121 -3.36 11.97 9.17
N ALA A 122 -2.36 12.56 9.84
CA ALA A 122 -2.37 12.77 11.28
C ALA A 122 -3.62 13.55 11.73
N ARG A 123 -3.98 14.61 11.01
CA ARG A 123 -5.20 15.38 11.30
C ARG A 123 -6.48 14.54 11.11
N ALA A 124 -6.57 13.73 10.08
CA ALA A 124 -7.74 12.89 9.82
C ALA A 124 -7.97 11.88 10.96
N VAL A 125 -6.91 11.20 11.38
CA VAL A 125 -7.01 10.21 12.46
C VAL A 125 -7.27 10.86 13.82
N GLN A 126 -6.73 12.05 14.09
CA GLN A 126 -7.06 12.84 15.28
C GLN A 126 -8.54 13.24 15.32
N MET A 127 -9.17 13.48 14.16
CA MET A 127 -10.60 13.77 14.04
C MET A 127 -11.45 12.49 14.09
N GLY A 128 -10.87 11.32 14.33
CA GLY A 128 -11.56 10.03 14.46
C GLY A 128 -11.90 9.36 13.14
N ALA A 129 -11.41 9.86 12.00
CA ALA A 129 -11.61 9.24 10.70
C ALA A 129 -10.53 8.19 10.39
N VAL A 130 -10.90 7.14 9.66
CA VAL A 130 -9.95 6.24 9.00
C VAL A 130 -9.35 6.97 7.80
N ALA A 131 -8.02 7.06 7.73
CA ALA A 131 -7.33 7.61 6.57
C ALA A 131 -6.98 6.47 5.60
N ILE A 132 -7.42 6.58 4.34
CA ILE A 132 -7.18 5.58 3.30
C ILE A 132 -6.28 6.21 2.23
N VAL A 133 -5.10 5.64 2.05
CA VAL A 133 -4.05 6.20 1.20
C VAL A 133 -3.85 5.32 -0.03
N ALA A 134 -3.80 5.94 -1.20
CA ALA A 134 -3.31 5.30 -2.41
C ALA A 134 -1.82 4.97 -2.25
N GLY A 135 -1.48 3.70 -2.21
CA GLY A 135 -0.09 3.25 -2.22
C GLY A 135 0.60 3.47 -3.56
N PHE A 136 1.84 3.00 -3.69
CA PHE A 136 2.57 2.95 -4.96
C PHE A 136 2.97 4.31 -5.54
N GLN A 137 2.43 5.42 -5.09
CA GLN A 137 2.59 6.74 -5.68
C GLN A 137 3.02 7.81 -4.68
N GLY A 138 3.72 8.81 -5.17
CA GLY A 138 4.08 10.02 -4.44
C GLY A 138 4.11 11.22 -5.38
N VAL A 139 4.80 12.27 -4.96
CA VAL A 139 4.99 13.50 -5.71
C VAL A 139 6.45 13.94 -5.60
N ASN A 140 7.02 14.39 -6.72
CA ASN A 140 8.37 14.91 -6.75
C ASN A 140 8.42 16.44 -6.47
N GLU A 141 9.60 17.04 -6.54
CA GLU A 141 9.85 18.46 -6.26
C GLU A 141 9.15 19.44 -7.21
N VAL A 142 8.77 18.98 -8.42
CA VAL A 142 8.04 19.78 -9.41
C VAL A 142 6.54 19.46 -9.41
N GLU A 143 6.06 18.80 -8.35
CA GLU A 143 4.65 18.40 -8.15
C GLU A 143 4.11 17.39 -9.15
N ASP A 144 4.98 16.71 -9.90
CA ASP A 144 4.56 15.60 -10.76
C ASP A 144 4.30 14.34 -9.94
N VAL A 145 3.27 13.58 -10.33
CA VAL A 145 3.01 12.25 -9.78
C VAL A 145 4.12 11.30 -10.22
N THR A 146 4.61 10.52 -9.27
CA THR A 146 5.62 9.48 -9.50
C THR A 146 5.16 8.15 -8.96
N THR A 147 5.61 7.05 -9.56
CA THR A 147 5.35 5.69 -9.06
C THR A 147 6.61 5.03 -8.54
N LEU A 148 6.45 4.20 -7.50
CA LEU A 148 7.57 3.59 -6.76
C LEU A 148 8.07 2.28 -7.39
N GLY A 149 7.35 1.77 -8.40
CA GLY A 149 7.62 0.46 -8.97
C GLY A 149 7.16 -0.71 -8.08
N ARG A 150 7.64 -1.92 -8.36
CA ARG A 150 7.22 -3.14 -7.65
C ARG A 150 7.41 -3.03 -6.14
N GLY A 151 6.40 -3.50 -5.38
CA GLY A 151 6.39 -3.40 -3.92
C GLY A 151 6.13 -1.99 -3.38
N GLY A 152 5.75 -1.04 -4.25
CA GLY A 152 5.59 0.37 -3.89
C GLY A 152 4.51 0.60 -2.83
N SER A 153 3.43 -0.18 -2.80
CA SER A 153 2.38 -0.05 -1.77
C SER A 153 2.88 -0.52 -0.39
N ASP A 154 3.72 -1.57 -0.33
CA ASP A 154 4.36 -2.01 0.92
C ASP A 154 5.32 -0.93 1.43
N THR A 155 6.17 -0.40 0.53
CA THR A 155 7.07 0.72 0.82
C THR A 155 6.30 1.95 1.32
N THR A 156 5.17 2.28 0.70
CA THR A 156 4.29 3.39 1.16
C THR A 156 3.77 3.14 2.57
N ALA A 157 3.32 1.92 2.87
CA ALA A 157 2.76 1.58 4.18
C ALA A 157 3.80 1.67 5.29
N VAL A 158 4.99 1.12 5.07
CA VAL A 158 6.09 1.17 6.04
C VAL A 158 6.58 2.61 6.24
N ALA A 159 6.75 3.39 5.16
CA ALA A 159 7.17 4.79 5.25
C ALA A 159 6.15 5.65 6.02
N LEU A 160 4.85 5.44 5.78
CA LEU A 160 3.78 6.11 6.54
C LEU A 160 3.76 5.66 8.00
N ALA A 161 3.93 4.37 8.28
CA ALA A 161 3.98 3.84 9.64
C ALA A 161 5.13 4.47 10.43
N ALA A 162 6.32 4.54 9.83
CA ALA A 162 7.47 5.19 10.44
C ALA A 162 7.24 6.69 10.68
N ALA A 163 6.73 7.42 9.67
CA ALA A 163 6.50 8.87 9.78
C ALA A 163 5.39 9.24 10.78
N LEU A 164 4.42 8.36 10.99
CA LEU A 164 3.34 8.52 11.96
C LEU A 164 3.67 7.98 13.35
N ASN A 165 4.85 7.35 13.54
CA ASN A 165 5.19 6.58 14.74
C ASN A 165 4.11 5.56 15.10
N ALA A 166 3.68 4.78 14.11
CA ALA A 166 2.66 3.76 14.30
C ALA A 166 3.17 2.62 15.19
N ASP A 167 2.28 2.08 16.03
CA ASP A 167 2.61 0.95 16.90
C ASP A 167 2.77 -0.35 16.11
N VAL A 168 2.02 -0.50 15.01
CA VAL A 168 2.02 -1.70 14.16
C VAL A 168 1.80 -1.33 12.69
N CYS A 169 2.53 -1.99 11.80
CA CYS A 169 2.27 -2.01 10.35
C CYS A 169 1.91 -3.44 9.94
N GLU A 170 0.67 -3.66 9.53
CA GLU A 170 0.14 -4.96 9.09
C GLU A 170 0.12 -5.02 7.57
N ILE A 171 0.80 -6.01 6.99
CA ILE A 171 0.80 -6.26 5.54
C ILE A 171 -0.09 -7.47 5.25
N TYR A 172 -1.25 -7.22 4.66
CA TYR A 172 -2.18 -8.27 4.21
C TYR A 172 -1.86 -8.67 2.78
N THR A 173 -1.62 -9.96 2.60
CA THR A 173 -1.22 -10.58 1.34
C THR A 173 -1.95 -11.92 1.17
N ASP A 174 -1.81 -12.54 -0.01
CA ASP A 174 -2.38 -13.83 -0.38
C ASP A 174 -1.49 -15.04 0.00
N VAL A 175 -0.40 -14.80 0.73
CA VAL A 175 0.47 -15.86 1.26
C VAL A 175 0.34 -15.97 2.78
N ASP A 176 0.47 -17.21 3.29
CA ASP A 176 0.24 -17.54 4.71
C ASP A 176 1.35 -17.06 5.67
N GLY A 177 2.34 -16.35 5.17
CA GLY A 177 3.44 -15.79 5.94
C GLY A 177 4.82 -16.17 5.39
N LEU A 178 5.85 -15.88 6.18
CA LEU A 178 7.23 -16.26 5.90
C LEU A 178 7.48 -17.71 6.30
N PHE A 179 8.18 -18.45 5.43
CA PHE A 179 8.54 -19.85 5.65
C PHE A 179 10.05 -20.04 5.50
N THR A 180 10.59 -21.06 6.14
CA THR A 180 12.01 -21.45 6.04
C THR A 180 12.43 -21.90 4.63
N ALA A 181 11.46 -22.29 3.80
CA ALA A 181 11.59 -22.61 2.37
C ALA A 181 10.19 -22.50 1.73
N ASP A 182 10.08 -22.54 0.40
CA ASP A 182 8.78 -22.60 -0.27
C ASP A 182 8.06 -23.92 0.10
N PRO A 183 6.93 -23.88 0.82
CA PRO A 183 6.22 -25.08 1.26
C PRO A 183 5.68 -25.93 0.11
N ARG A 184 5.54 -25.38 -1.09
CA ARG A 184 5.14 -26.11 -2.31
C ARG A 184 6.28 -27.00 -2.84
N ILE A 185 7.52 -26.65 -2.53
CA ILE A 185 8.73 -27.37 -2.93
C ILE A 185 9.24 -28.25 -1.77
N VAL A 186 9.21 -27.70 -0.54
CA VAL A 186 9.67 -28.36 0.67
C VAL A 186 8.51 -28.53 1.65
N PRO A 187 7.81 -29.69 1.64
CA PRO A 187 6.63 -29.90 2.49
C PRO A 187 6.89 -29.80 4.00
N THR A 188 8.14 -29.90 4.42
CA THR A 188 8.57 -29.75 5.83
C THR A 188 8.94 -28.31 6.20
N ALA A 189 8.78 -27.35 5.30
CA ALA A 189 9.02 -25.94 5.57
C ALA A 189 8.16 -25.46 6.74
N LYS A 190 8.79 -24.72 7.66
CA LYS A 190 8.10 -24.18 8.86
C LYS A 190 7.84 -22.70 8.66
N ARG A 191 6.66 -22.27 9.13
CA ARG A 191 6.35 -20.84 9.20
C ARG A 191 7.27 -20.17 10.24
N ILE A 192 7.81 -19.01 9.87
CA ILE A 192 8.64 -18.18 10.74
C ILE A 192 7.70 -17.19 11.43
N GLU A 193 7.72 -17.18 12.77
CA GLU A 193 6.79 -16.34 13.56
C GLU A 193 7.35 -14.94 13.81
N SER A 194 8.68 -14.80 13.90
CA SER A 194 9.33 -13.50 14.10
C SER A 194 10.71 -13.49 13.47
N LEU A 195 11.10 -12.34 12.94
CA LEU A 195 12.41 -12.05 12.36
C LEU A 195 12.84 -10.66 12.80
N SER A 196 14.15 -10.44 12.91
CA SER A 196 14.71 -9.10 12.99
C SER A 196 14.64 -8.40 11.62
N SER A 197 14.84 -7.08 11.61
CA SER A 197 14.93 -6.32 10.35
C SER A 197 16.08 -6.79 9.48
N GLU A 198 17.23 -7.13 10.08
CA GLU A 198 18.41 -7.65 9.39
C GLU A 198 18.12 -9.00 8.73
N GLU A 199 17.48 -9.92 9.45
CA GLU A 199 17.09 -11.24 8.92
C GLU A 199 16.06 -11.10 7.79
N THR A 200 15.11 -10.17 7.93
CA THR A 200 14.11 -9.89 6.90
C THR A 200 14.76 -9.33 5.65
N LEU A 201 15.73 -8.42 5.79
CA LEU A 201 16.50 -7.85 4.69
C LEU A 201 17.27 -8.92 3.93
N GLU A 202 17.94 -9.82 4.66
CA GLU A 202 18.70 -10.94 4.09
C GLU A 202 17.79 -11.90 3.31
N LEU A 203 16.64 -12.27 3.88
CA LEU A 203 15.66 -13.12 3.20
C LEU A 203 15.10 -12.46 1.94
N ALA A 204 14.78 -11.16 2.00
CA ALA A 204 14.29 -10.41 0.85
C ALA A 204 15.35 -10.30 -0.25
N ALA A 205 16.63 -10.09 0.11
CA ALA A 205 17.77 -10.07 -0.82
C ALA A 205 18.00 -11.42 -1.52
N HIS A 206 17.70 -12.53 -0.84
CA HIS A 206 17.83 -13.89 -1.37
C HIS A 206 16.56 -14.44 -2.03
N GLY A 207 15.59 -13.59 -2.30
CA GLY A 207 14.43 -13.91 -3.16
C GLY A 207 13.16 -14.33 -2.43
N ALA A 208 13.05 -14.12 -1.14
CA ALA A 208 11.78 -14.25 -0.43
C ALA A 208 10.81 -13.15 -0.93
N LYS A 209 9.71 -13.57 -1.59
CA LYS A 209 8.81 -12.66 -2.33
C LYS A 209 7.72 -12.00 -1.45
N ILE A 210 7.82 -12.09 -0.14
CA ILE A 210 6.74 -11.66 0.78
C ILE A 210 6.79 -10.16 1.05
N LEU A 211 7.98 -9.60 1.22
CA LEU A 211 8.22 -8.17 1.31
C LEU A 211 9.25 -7.75 0.28
N HIS A 212 8.99 -6.63 -0.38
CA HIS A 212 9.99 -6.05 -1.27
C HIS A 212 11.12 -5.43 -0.46
N LEU A 213 12.37 -5.60 -0.95
CA LEU A 213 13.59 -5.12 -0.28
C LEU A 213 13.53 -3.65 0.21
N ARG A 214 12.74 -2.81 -0.48
CA ARG A 214 12.55 -1.40 -0.14
C ARG A 214 11.59 -1.16 1.02
N ALA A 215 10.86 -2.20 1.46
CA ALA A 215 9.90 -2.11 2.56
C ALA A 215 10.47 -2.67 3.87
N VAL A 216 11.71 -3.13 3.87
CA VAL A 216 12.48 -3.55 5.04
C VAL A 216 13.40 -2.42 5.47
#